data_0e688573fd39d2f9f15954327806a796
#
_entry.id   0e688573fd39d2f9f15954327806a796
#
_cell.length_a   1.000
_cell.length_b   1.000
_cell.length_c   1.000
_cell.angle_alpha   90.00
_cell.angle_beta   90.00
_cell.angle_gamma   90.00
#
_symmetry.space_group_name_H-M   'P 1'
#
loop_
_entity.id
_entity.type
_entity.pdbx_description
1 polymer ?
#
loop_
_entity_poly.entity_id
_entity_poly.type
_entity_poly.pdbx_seq_one_letter_code
_entity_poly.pdbx_strand_id
1 'polypeptide(L)'
;VRFFWAAHIVHHSSDNFNLGTAVRNGWFTIIYKPFFYVWIVMLGFPPEMLIVCLGIESLWQFQLHTKYVPKLGFIEKFINTHTMHQVHHAKNIEYMDKNHGGILNIFDRMFGTWKELDENIEIAYGVTTPPNSYNIFTILTHEYKNIWEDMKKSKNWKHKFMYAFGPPGWSHDGSTQTIKQIRESIKATENKNKILKNDTTQNKPNQKETVVEVLSEIG
;
A
#
# COMPACT_ATOMS: atom_id res chain seq x y z
N VAL A 1 1.32 1.45 11.23
CA VAL A 1 2.31 1.26 12.30
C VAL A 1 3.27 0.15 11.88
N ARG A 2 4.57 0.47 11.76
CA ARG A 2 5.58 -0.44 11.21
C ARG A 2 5.73 -1.73 12.04
N PHE A 3 5.62 -1.66 13.36
CA PHE A 3 5.70 -2.84 14.22
C PHE A 3 4.63 -3.90 13.90
N PHE A 4 3.39 -3.47 13.66
CA PHE A 4 2.31 -4.39 13.25
C PHE A 4 2.44 -4.83 11.80
N TRP A 5 2.94 -3.93 10.92
CA TRP A 5 3.30 -4.28 9.57
C TRP A 5 4.35 -5.38 9.51
N ALA A 6 5.33 -5.37 10.42
CA ALA A 6 6.36 -6.41 10.50
C ALA A 6 5.80 -7.84 10.69
N ALA A 7 4.65 -7.99 11.32
CA ALA A 7 3.95 -9.27 11.39
C ALA A 7 3.17 -9.59 10.10
N HIS A 8 2.63 -8.56 9.44
CA HIS A 8 1.78 -8.71 8.27
C HIS A 8 2.58 -8.79 6.96
N ILE A 9 3.77 -8.19 6.90
CA ILE A 9 4.66 -8.22 5.72
C ILE A 9 4.99 -9.65 5.29
N VAL A 10 5.00 -10.61 6.21
CA VAL A 10 5.19 -12.04 5.92
C VAL A 10 4.15 -12.53 4.92
N HIS A 11 2.90 -12.11 5.12
CA HIS A 11 1.77 -12.41 4.23
C HIS A 11 1.94 -11.77 2.85
N HIS A 12 2.37 -10.51 2.80
CA HIS A 12 2.60 -9.77 1.55
C HIS A 12 3.92 -10.13 0.84
N SER A 13 4.85 -10.85 1.47
CA SER A 13 6.19 -11.07 0.93
C SER A 13 6.27 -12.12 -0.18
N SER A 14 5.14 -12.65 -0.66
CA SER A 14 5.08 -13.55 -1.81
C SER A 14 4.90 -12.76 -3.11
N ASP A 15 5.74 -13.03 -4.11
CA ASP A 15 5.56 -12.50 -5.48
C ASP A 15 4.44 -13.20 -6.24
N ASN A 16 3.88 -14.26 -5.66
CA ASN A 16 2.70 -14.96 -6.19
C ASN A 16 1.48 -14.66 -5.34
N PHE A 17 0.36 -14.34 -5.99
CA PHE A 17 -0.92 -14.13 -5.35
C PHE A 17 -1.82 -15.35 -5.62
N ASN A 18 -2.01 -16.18 -4.61
CA ASN A 18 -2.80 -17.41 -4.66
C ASN A 18 -3.19 -17.87 -3.25
N LEU A 19 -3.97 -18.95 -3.15
CA LEU A 19 -4.41 -19.50 -1.86
C LEU A 19 -3.27 -19.90 -0.91
N GLY A 20 -2.09 -20.22 -1.44
CA GLY A 20 -0.89 -20.44 -0.62
C GLY A 20 -0.41 -19.17 0.08
N THR A 21 -0.61 -17.99 -0.54
CA THR A 21 -0.36 -16.70 0.10
C THR A 21 -1.33 -16.45 1.25
N ALA A 22 -2.58 -16.87 1.13
CA ALA A 22 -3.60 -16.71 2.16
C ALA A 22 -3.21 -17.36 3.51
N VAL A 23 -2.56 -18.52 3.48
CA VAL A 23 -2.14 -19.25 4.70
C VAL A 23 -0.79 -18.78 5.25
N ARG A 24 -0.10 -17.92 4.53
CA ARG A 24 1.21 -17.38 4.92
C ARG A 24 1.04 -16.23 5.90
N ASN A 25 1.14 -16.50 7.20
CA ASN A 25 0.97 -15.49 8.26
C ASN A 25 2.18 -15.42 9.18
N GLY A 26 2.44 -14.23 9.72
CA GLY A 26 3.44 -14.01 10.75
C GLY A 26 2.94 -14.50 12.13
N TRP A 27 3.78 -15.21 12.85
CA TRP A 27 3.42 -15.76 14.18
C TRP A 27 3.06 -14.69 15.20
N PHE A 28 3.66 -13.51 15.12
CA PHE A 28 3.38 -12.40 16.04
C PHE A 28 1.93 -11.89 15.97
N THR A 29 1.20 -12.18 14.89
CA THR A 29 -0.22 -11.84 14.79
C THR A 29 -1.05 -12.49 15.89
N ILE A 30 -0.71 -13.72 16.29
CA ILE A 30 -1.39 -14.47 17.35
C ILE A 30 -1.24 -13.75 18.71
N ILE A 31 -0.12 -13.06 18.91
CA ILE A 31 0.18 -12.40 20.19
C ILE A 31 -0.59 -11.08 20.33
N TYR A 32 -0.59 -10.21 19.29
CA TYR A 32 -1.16 -8.88 19.43
C TYR A 32 -2.64 -8.77 19.02
N LYS A 33 -3.13 -9.60 18.10
CA LYS A 33 -4.53 -9.54 17.66
C LYS A 33 -5.54 -9.63 18.83
N PRO A 34 -5.39 -10.50 19.81
CA PRO A 34 -6.32 -10.55 20.94
C PRO A 34 -6.50 -9.21 21.67
N PHE A 35 -5.45 -8.39 21.77
CA PHE A 35 -5.55 -7.06 22.39
C PHE A 35 -6.50 -6.12 21.67
N PHE A 36 -6.66 -6.28 20.34
CA PHE A 36 -7.61 -5.48 19.57
C PHE A 36 -9.04 -5.99 19.65
N TYR A 37 -9.26 -7.24 20.02
CA TYR A 37 -10.58 -7.86 20.06
C TYR A 37 -11.15 -8.02 21.47
N VAL A 38 -10.30 -8.03 22.52
CA VAL A 38 -10.74 -8.22 23.91
C VAL A 38 -11.79 -7.20 24.34
N TRP A 39 -11.71 -5.98 23.82
CA TRP A 39 -12.65 -4.90 24.13
C TRP A 39 -14.07 -5.21 23.69
N ILE A 40 -14.26 -6.01 22.64
CA ILE A 40 -15.58 -6.46 22.18
C ILE A 40 -16.23 -7.30 23.28
N VAL A 41 -15.45 -8.23 23.87
CA VAL A 41 -15.92 -9.06 24.98
C VAL A 41 -16.18 -8.22 26.23
N MET A 42 -15.31 -7.24 26.51
CA MET A 42 -15.48 -6.33 27.66
C MET A 42 -16.73 -5.44 27.50
N LEU A 43 -17.19 -5.17 26.29
CA LEU A 43 -18.45 -4.48 26.00
C LEU A 43 -19.69 -5.37 26.17
N GLY A 44 -19.52 -6.65 26.55
CA GLY A 44 -20.59 -7.57 26.86
C GLY A 44 -20.97 -8.52 25.71
N PHE A 45 -20.24 -8.54 24.61
CA PHE A 45 -20.47 -9.53 23.55
C PHE A 45 -19.91 -10.91 23.96
N PRO A 46 -20.63 -12.01 23.70
CA PRO A 46 -20.16 -13.36 24.03
C PRO A 46 -18.83 -13.67 23.30
N PRO A 47 -17.83 -14.29 23.98
CA PRO A 47 -16.59 -14.70 23.33
C PRO A 47 -16.79 -15.63 22.15
N GLU A 48 -17.80 -16.51 22.23
CA GLU A 48 -18.16 -17.48 21.16
C GLU A 48 -18.58 -16.73 19.89
N MET A 49 -19.34 -15.65 20.03
CA MET A 49 -19.74 -14.81 18.90
C MET A 49 -18.52 -14.18 18.22
N LEU A 50 -17.56 -13.68 19.01
CA LEU A 50 -16.30 -13.14 18.47
C LEU A 50 -15.53 -14.22 17.69
N ILE A 51 -15.40 -15.44 18.24
CA ILE A 51 -14.71 -16.55 17.57
C ILE A 51 -15.36 -16.89 16.24
N VAL A 52 -16.70 -16.98 16.21
CA VAL A 52 -17.45 -17.26 14.99
C VAL A 52 -17.24 -16.14 13.95
N CYS A 53 -17.33 -14.88 14.35
CA CYS A 53 -17.09 -13.74 13.45
C CYS A 53 -15.67 -13.73 12.86
N LEU A 54 -14.66 -14.00 13.68
CA LEU A 54 -13.27 -14.11 13.22
C LEU A 54 -13.06 -15.31 12.29
N GLY A 55 -13.77 -16.43 12.53
CA GLY A 55 -13.76 -17.57 11.62
C GLY A 55 -14.36 -17.24 10.27
N ILE A 56 -15.51 -16.58 10.23
CA ILE A 56 -16.15 -16.12 8.99
C ILE A 56 -15.25 -15.14 8.23
N GLU A 57 -14.66 -14.17 8.93
CA GLU A 57 -13.71 -13.21 8.34
C GLU A 57 -12.50 -13.93 7.73
N SER A 58 -11.92 -14.88 8.44
CA SER A 58 -10.76 -15.64 7.97
C SER A 58 -11.08 -16.46 6.72
N LEU A 59 -12.23 -17.11 6.67
CA LEU A 59 -12.69 -17.85 5.50
C LEU A 59 -12.97 -16.92 4.32
N TRP A 60 -13.58 -15.76 4.59
CA TRP A 60 -13.81 -14.75 3.57
C TRP A 60 -12.47 -14.27 2.97
N GLN A 61 -11.54 -13.85 3.80
CA GLN A 61 -10.25 -13.37 3.33
C GLN A 61 -9.44 -14.47 2.62
N PHE A 62 -9.51 -15.72 3.09
CA PHE A 62 -8.83 -16.84 2.44
C PHE A 62 -9.22 -16.96 0.97
N GLN A 63 -10.51 -17.00 0.67
CA GLN A 63 -11.02 -17.19 -0.69
C GLN A 63 -10.72 -16.00 -1.60
N LEU A 64 -10.45 -14.78 -1.06
CA LEU A 64 -10.10 -13.60 -1.86
C LEU A 64 -8.75 -13.72 -2.57
N HIS A 65 -7.87 -14.65 -2.15
CA HIS A 65 -6.51 -14.81 -2.69
C HIS A 65 -6.51 -15.60 -4.02
N THR A 66 -7.22 -15.09 -5.01
CA THR A 66 -7.21 -15.65 -6.36
C THR A 66 -7.34 -14.55 -7.42
N LYS A 67 -6.72 -14.81 -8.58
CA LYS A 67 -6.77 -13.91 -9.76
C LYS A 67 -7.90 -14.28 -10.73
N TYR A 68 -8.55 -15.43 -10.51
CA TYR A 68 -9.49 -16.00 -11.48
C TYR A 68 -10.90 -15.42 -11.38
N VAL A 69 -11.23 -14.72 -10.30
CA VAL A 69 -12.54 -14.10 -10.12
C VAL A 69 -12.46 -12.65 -10.63
N PRO A 70 -13.27 -12.31 -11.65
CA PRO A 70 -13.29 -10.95 -12.20
C PRO A 70 -13.99 -9.97 -11.26
N LYS A 71 -14.06 -8.70 -11.68
CA LYS A 71 -14.85 -7.68 -10.97
C LYS A 71 -16.29 -8.12 -10.80
N LEU A 72 -16.81 -8.01 -9.57
CA LEU A 72 -18.18 -8.37 -9.20
C LEU A 72 -19.16 -7.20 -9.29
N GLY A 73 -18.72 -6.06 -9.87
CA GLY A 73 -19.56 -4.93 -10.18
C GLY A 73 -20.14 -4.22 -8.94
N PHE A 74 -21.48 -4.15 -8.83
CA PHE A 74 -22.15 -3.38 -7.77
C PHE A 74 -21.78 -3.82 -6.35
N ILE A 75 -21.50 -5.10 -6.14
CA ILE A 75 -21.15 -5.66 -4.82
C ILE A 75 -19.86 -5.02 -4.28
N GLU A 76 -18.93 -4.66 -5.14
CA GLU A 76 -17.65 -4.02 -4.78
C GLU A 76 -17.80 -2.62 -4.16
N LYS A 77 -18.99 -2.06 -4.22
CA LYS A 77 -19.28 -0.79 -3.52
C LYS A 77 -19.33 -0.97 -2.01
N PHE A 78 -19.59 -2.16 -1.52
CA PHE A 78 -19.84 -2.44 -0.10
C PHE A 78 -18.89 -3.47 0.49
N ILE A 79 -18.50 -4.46 -0.32
CA ILE A 79 -17.76 -5.64 0.12
C ILE A 79 -16.39 -5.67 -0.55
N ASN A 80 -15.39 -6.07 0.23
CA ASN A 80 -14.06 -6.32 -0.30
C ASN A 80 -14.06 -7.62 -1.11
N THR A 81 -13.63 -7.55 -2.36
CA THR A 81 -13.64 -8.64 -3.33
C THR A 81 -12.23 -9.04 -3.73
N HIS A 82 -12.11 -10.04 -4.59
CA HIS A 82 -10.85 -10.55 -5.12
C HIS A 82 -10.00 -9.44 -5.78
N THR A 83 -10.62 -8.59 -6.60
CA THR A 83 -9.93 -7.49 -7.28
C THR A 83 -9.42 -6.43 -6.30
N MET A 84 -10.20 -6.13 -5.27
CA MET A 84 -9.78 -5.19 -4.22
C MET A 84 -8.66 -5.77 -3.37
N HIS A 85 -8.71 -7.07 -3.09
CA HIS A 85 -7.67 -7.75 -2.33
C HIS A 85 -6.37 -7.91 -3.15
N GLN A 86 -6.47 -8.06 -4.48
CA GLN A 86 -5.32 -7.96 -5.38
C GLN A 86 -4.64 -6.58 -5.27
N VAL A 87 -5.41 -5.49 -5.26
CA VAL A 87 -4.89 -4.13 -5.04
C VAL A 87 -4.22 -4.02 -3.67
N HIS A 88 -4.80 -4.61 -2.62
CA HIS A 88 -4.21 -4.63 -1.27
C HIS A 88 -2.83 -5.31 -1.24
N HIS A 89 -2.65 -6.39 -2.00
CA HIS A 89 -1.39 -7.13 -2.08
C HIS A 89 -0.38 -6.55 -3.09
N ALA A 90 -0.77 -5.52 -3.84
CA ALA A 90 0.10 -4.94 -4.86
C ALA A 90 1.20 -4.05 -4.26
N LYS A 91 2.42 -4.17 -4.81
CA LYS A 91 3.54 -3.27 -4.48
C LYS A 91 3.68 -2.07 -5.43
N ASN A 92 2.73 -1.90 -6.36
CA ASN A 92 2.65 -0.71 -7.19
C ASN A 92 2.38 0.53 -6.31
N ILE A 93 3.04 1.64 -6.58
CA ILE A 93 2.92 2.87 -5.78
C ILE A 93 1.47 3.38 -5.72
N GLU A 94 0.71 3.20 -6.80
CA GLU A 94 -0.69 3.58 -6.91
C GLU A 94 -1.60 2.80 -5.96
N TYR A 95 -1.21 1.56 -5.61
CA TYR A 95 -2.00 0.61 -4.84
C TYR A 95 -1.56 0.43 -3.39
N MET A 96 -0.31 0.78 -3.05
CA MET A 96 0.17 0.67 -1.67
C MET A 96 -0.74 1.43 -0.70
N ASP A 97 -0.90 0.94 0.52
CA ASP A 97 -1.75 1.50 1.58
C ASP A 97 -3.22 1.69 1.12
N LYS A 98 -3.76 0.72 0.39
CA LYS A 98 -5.15 0.70 -0.08
C LYS A 98 -5.88 -0.57 0.34
N ASN A 99 -7.20 -0.49 0.39
CA ASN A 99 -8.16 -1.59 0.60
C ASN A 99 -7.85 -2.45 1.83
N HIS A 100 -7.85 -1.84 3.02
CA HIS A 100 -7.52 -2.53 4.28
C HIS A 100 -8.69 -3.33 4.86
N GLY A 101 -9.91 -3.14 4.37
CA GLY A 101 -11.11 -3.83 4.86
C GLY A 101 -11.03 -5.35 4.65
N GLY A 102 -11.43 -6.12 5.65
CA GLY A 102 -11.52 -7.59 5.55
C GLY A 102 -12.71 -8.03 4.70
N ILE A 103 -13.94 -7.75 5.18
CA ILE A 103 -15.19 -8.05 4.48
C ILE A 103 -15.81 -6.79 3.91
N LEU A 104 -16.03 -5.76 4.75
CA LEU A 104 -16.64 -4.51 4.34
C LEU A 104 -15.61 -3.47 3.99
N ASN A 105 -15.83 -2.73 2.91
CA ASN A 105 -14.93 -1.65 2.47
C ASN A 105 -15.40 -0.23 2.87
N ILE A 106 -16.41 -0.15 3.74
CA ILE A 106 -16.97 1.13 4.19
C ILE A 106 -15.93 2.03 4.84
N PHE A 107 -15.04 1.45 5.66
CA PHE A 107 -13.97 2.21 6.31
C PHE A 107 -12.91 2.69 5.32
N ASP A 108 -12.58 1.89 4.30
CA ASP A 108 -11.67 2.32 3.24
C ASP A 108 -12.23 3.53 2.48
N ARG A 109 -13.54 3.58 2.27
CA ARG A 109 -14.21 4.73 1.65
C ARG A 109 -14.21 5.94 2.57
N MET A 110 -14.52 5.75 3.86
CA MET A 110 -14.53 6.83 4.86
C MET A 110 -13.15 7.47 5.04
N PHE A 111 -12.09 6.68 5.02
CA PHE A 111 -10.72 7.14 5.24
C PHE A 111 -9.94 7.42 3.94
N GLY A 112 -10.55 7.26 2.77
CA GLY A 112 -9.91 7.53 1.46
C GLY A 112 -8.83 6.51 1.08
N THR A 113 -8.88 5.32 1.66
CA THR A 113 -7.97 4.21 1.34
C THR A 113 -8.55 3.24 0.30
N TRP A 114 -9.80 3.41 -0.09
CA TRP A 114 -10.41 2.62 -1.15
C TRP A 114 -9.78 2.93 -2.51
N LYS A 115 -9.47 1.90 -3.27
CA LYS A 115 -8.92 1.99 -4.63
C LYS A 115 -9.40 0.82 -5.48
N GLU A 116 -9.98 1.14 -6.62
CA GLU A 116 -10.37 0.16 -7.62
C GLU A 116 -9.16 -0.36 -8.40
N LEU A 117 -9.22 -1.61 -8.84
CA LEU A 117 -8.26 -2.18 -9.77
C LEU A 117 -8.39 -1.51 -11.14
N ASP A 118 -7.31 -0.97 -11.65
CA ASP A 118 -7.20 -0.47 -13.03
C ASP A 118 -6.64 -1.60 -13.91
N GLU A 119 -7.40 -2.02 -14.89
CA GLU A 119 -7.03 -3.12 -15.81
C GLU A 119 -5.85 -2.76 -16.73
N ASN A 120 -5.53 -1.47 -16.85
CA ASN A 120 -4.37 -1.01 -17.63
C ASN A 120 -3.06 -1.05 -16.84
N ILE A 121 -3.12 -1.31 -15.54
CA ILE A 121 -1.94 -1.38 -14.68
C ILE A 121 -1.65 -2.84 -14.35
N GLU A 122 -0.52 -3.34 -14.82
CA GLU A 122 -0.05 -4.66 -14.44
C GLU A 122 0.28 -4.69 -12.94
N ILE A 123 -0.32 -5.63 -12.21
CA ILE A 123 -0.12 -5.76 -10.77
C ILE A 123 1.21 -6.45 -10.50
N ALA A 124 2.08 -5.78 -9.76
CA ALA A 124 3.28 -6.36 -9.18
C ALA A 124 3.01 -6.74 -7.72
N TYR A 125 3.13 -8.02 -7.39
CA TYR A 125 2.97 -8.54 -6.03
C TYR A 125 4.29 -8.59 -5.28
N GLY A 126 4.21 -8.83 -3.96
CA GLY A 126 5.36 -8.87 -3.08
C GLY A 126 5.56 -7.56 -2.31
N VAL A 127 6.74 -7.39 -1.76
CA VAL A 127 7.13 -6.22 -0.97
C VAL A 127 8.36 -5.54 -1.58
N THR A 128 8.55 -4.27 -1.27
CA THR A 128 9.67 -3.48 -1.79
C THR A 128 11.04 -3.96 -1.29
N THR A 129 11.06 -4.54 -0.08
CA THR A 129 12.28 -5.07 0.54
C THR A 129 12.04 -6.53 0.93
N PRO A 130 12.14 -7.49 -0.01
CA PRO A 130 11.90 -8.89 0.25
C PRO A 130 13.00 -9.49 1.15
N PRO A 131 12.68 -10.54 1.95
CA PRO A 131 13.67 -11.20 2.81
C PRO A 131 14.76 -11.94 2.04
N ASN A 132 14.62 -12.17 0.72
CA ASN A 132 15.55 -12.89 -0.16
C ASN A 132 16.03 -14.23 0.43
N SER A 133 15.13 -14.96 1.09
CA SER A 133 15.43 -16.20 1.79
C SER A 133 14.22 -17.12 1.79
N TYR A 134 14.48 -18.41 1.71
CA TYR A 134 13.49 -19.47 1.93
C TYR A 134 13.48 -20.00 3.37
N ASN A 135 14.38 -19.49 4.23
CA ASN A 135 14.40 -19.85 5.65
C ASN A 135 13.21 -19.20 6.36
N ILE A 136 12.35 -20.02 6.97
CA ILE A 136 11.11 -19.57 7.61
C ILE A 136 11.39 -18.56 8.74
N PHE A 137 12.43 -18.74 9.53
CA PHE A 137 12.78 -17.83 10.62
C PHE A 137 13.23 -16.47 10.07
N THR A 138 13.99 -16.46 8.98
CA THR A 138 14.36 -15.22 8.29
C THR A 138 13.12 -14.50 7.77
N ILE A 139 12.21 -15.21 7.12
CA ILE A 139 10.95 -14.63 6.59
C ILE A 139 10.10 -14.03 7.72
N LEU A 140 9.98 -14.74 8.85
CA LEU A 140 9.16 -14.31 9.98
C LEU A 140 9.74 -13.11 10.75
N THR A 141 11.06 -12.94 10.72
CA THR A 141 11.74 -11.98 11.60
C THR A 141 12.45 -10.84 10.88
N HIS A 142 12.57 -10.89 9.55
CA HIS A 142 13.39 -9.94 8.79
C HIS A 142 13.03 -8.47 9.06
N GLU A 143 11.73 -8.12 9.09
CA GLU A 143 11.33 -6.75 9.29
C GLU A 143 11.49 -6.29 10.75
N TYR A 144 11.34 -7.18 11.73
CA TYR A 144 11.70 -6.87 13.13
C TYR A 144 13.19 -6.61 13.29
N LYS A 145 14.03 -7.36 12.57
CA LYS A 145 15.46 -7.11 12.49
C LYS A 145 15.75 -5.75 11.86
N ASN A 146 15.08 -5.41 10.75
CA ASN A 146 15.21 -4.12 10.09
C ASN A 146 14.83 -2.97 11.03
N ILE A 147 13.71 -3.09 11.76
CA ILE A 147 13.30 -2.10 12.77
C ILE A 147 14.42 -1.92 13.81
N TRP A 148 14.97 -3.02 14.32
CA TRP A 148 16.04 -2.97 15.32
C TRP A 148 17.30 -2.29 14.78
N GLU A 149 17.73 -2.61 13.57
CA GLU A 149 18.89 -1.97 12.93
C GLU A 149 18.65 -0.47 12.69
N ASP A 150 17.44 -0.09 12.26
CA ASP A 150 17.08 1.31 12.07
C ASP A 150 17.07 2.09 13.40
N MET A 151 16.56 1.48 14.48
CA MET A 151 16.59 2.08 15.82
C MET A 151 18.01 2.36 16.31
N LYS A 152 19.01 1.58 15.88
CA LYS A 152 20.41 1.81 16.23
C LYS A 152 21.02 3.03 15.53
N LYS A 153 20.47 3.44 14.38
CA LYS A 153 20.97 4.61 13.60
C LYS A 153 20.84 5.93 14.35
N SER A 154 19.97 6.03 15.34
CA SER A 154 19.77 7.26 16.11
C SER A 154 19.93 7.04 17.62
N LYS A 155 20.57 8.01 18.29
CA LYS A 155 20.62 8.06 19.75
C LYS A 155 19.35 8.64 20.36
N ASN A 156 18.56 9.38 19.60
CA ASN A 156 17.32 10.02 20.05
C ASN A 156 16.21 8.98 20.23
N TRP A 157 15.63 8.90 21.45
CA TRP A 157 14.57 7.95 21.76
C TRP A 157 13.28 8.16 20.97
N LYS A 158 12.97 9.43 20.61
CA LYS A 158 11.81 9.74 19.78
C LYS A 158 11.97 9.14 18.36
N HIS A 159 13.17 9.19 17.81
CA HIS A 159 13.46 8.56 16.51
C HIS A 159 13.36 7.04 16.62
N LYS A 160 13.86 6.44 17.71
CA LYS A 160 13.72 4.99 17.95
C LYS A 160 12.24 4.58 18.02
N PHE A 161 11.44 5.35 18.76
CA PHE A 161 9.99 5.14 18.81
C PHE A 161 9.35 5.23 17.41
N MET A 162 9.71 6.26 16.62
CA MET A 162 9.19 6.44 15.27
C MET A 162 9.62 5.32 14.31
N TYR A 163 10.80 4.75 14.44
CA TYR A 163 11.22 3.59 13.65
C TYR A 163 10.35 2.35 13.92
N ALA A 164 9.88 2.15 15.15
CA ALA A 164 9.01 1.03 15.50
C ALA A 164 7.53 1.32 15.24
N PHE A 165 7.04 2.50 15.64
CA PHE A 165 5.61 2.81 15.70
C PHE A 165 5.16 3.86 14.67
N GLY A 166 6.07 4.46 13.94
CA GLY A 166 5.76 5.33 12.81
C GLY A 166 5.29 4.55 11.57
N PRO A 167 4.99 5.25 10.48
CA PRO A 167 4.64 4.62 9.22
C PRO A 167 5.85 3.89 8.62
N PRO A 168 5.65 2.75 7.91
CA PRO A 168 6.71 2.10 7.14
C PRO A 168 7.40 3.09 6.19
N GLY A 169 8.72 2.97 6.07
CA GLY A 169 9.53 3.87 5.25
C GLY A 169 9.91 5.20 5.91
N TRP A 170 9.45 5.50 7.12
CA TRP A 170 9.89 6.69 7.83
C TRP A 170 11.36 6.57 8.25
N SER A 171 12.15 7.64 8.06
CA SER A 171 13.51 7.78 8.59
C SER A 171 13.72 9.18 9.14
N HIS A 172 14.61 9.31 10.13
CA HIS A 172 14.91 10.61 10.76
C HIS A 172 15.81 11.49 9.91
N ASP A 173 16.55 10.91 8.98
CA ASP A 173 17.54 11.53 8.11
C ASP A 173 17.11 11.64 6.64
N GLY A 174 15.89 11.18 6.33
CA GLY A 174 15.39 11.17 4.95
C GLY A 174 16.00 10.08 4.06
N SER A 175 16.75 9.12 4.62
CA SER A 175 17.36 8.00 3.87
C SER A 175 16.33 7.06 3.25
N THR A 176 15.13 7.00 3.83
CA THR A 176 13.96 6.31 3.28
C THR A 176 12.73 7.20 3.34
N GLN A 177 11.72 6.89 2.54
CA GLN A 177 10.49 7.68 2.43
C GLN A 177 9.25 6.83 2.64
N THR A 178 8.24 7.41 3.28
CA THR A 178 6.91 6.82 3.37
C THR A 178 6.20 6.88 2.01
N ILE A 179 5.22 6.01 1.78
CA ILE A 179 4.41 6.04 0.55
C ILE A 179 3.75 7.40 0.32
N LYS A 180 3.33 8.08 1.38
CA LYS A 180 2.78 9.43 1.30
C LYS A 180 3.81 10.41 0.71
N GLN A 181 5.03 10.44 1.23
CA GLN A 181 6.11 11.30 0.73
C GLN A 181 6.47 10.97 -0.72
N ILE A 182 6.55 9.69 -1.09
CA ILE A 182 6.83 9.27 -2.46
C ILE A 182 5.73 9.78 -3.41
N ARG A 183 4.46 9.62 -3.06
CA ARG A 183 3.35 10.13 -3.89
C ARG A 183 3.34 11.66 -4.01
N GLU A 184 3.69 12.37 -2.94
CA GLU A 184 3.81 13.84 -2.96
C GLU A 184 4.96 14.29 -3.88
N SER A 185 6.11 13.61 -3.85
CA SER A 185 7.24 13.93 -4.73
C SER A 185 6.93 13.65 -6.20
N ILE A 186 6.24 12.55 -6.51
CA ILE A 186 5.78 12.25 -7.88
C ILE A 186 4.85 13.34 -8.39
N LYS A 187 3.82 13.71 -7.62
CA LYS A 187 2.88 14.77 -7.99
C LYS A 187 3.57 16.11 -8.20
N ALA A 188 4.52 16.46 -7.36
CA ALA A 188 5.30 17.70 -7.51
C ALA A 188 6.11 17.71 -8.81
N THR A 189 6.72 16.57 -9.15
CA THR A 189 7.47 16.40 -10.42
C THR A 189 6.57 16.49 -11.63
N GLU A 190 5.41 15.82 -11.60
CA GLU A 190 4.42 15.89 -12.68
C GLU A 190 3.90 17.30 -12.93
N ASN A 191 3.59 18.04 -11.86
CA ASN A 191 3.15 19.43 -11.96
C ASN A 191 4.25 20.34 -12.54
N LYS A 192 5.49 20.17 -12.11
CA LYS A 192 6.64 20.91 -12.67
C LYS A 192 6.78 20.64 -14.18
N ASN A 193 6.68 19.38 -14.59
CA ASN A 193 6.77 19.01 -16.00
C ASN A 193 5.60 19.56 -16.85
N LYS A 194 4.39 19.66 -16.29
CA LYS A 194 3.25 20.30 -16.95
C LYS A 194 3.47 21.79 -17.16
N ILE A 195 3.99 22.49 -16.15
CA ILE A 195 4.30 23.93 -16.26
C ILE A 195 5.36 24.15 -17.36
N LEU A 196 6.45 23.40 -17.35
CA LEU A 196 7.50 23.50 -18.36
C LEU A 196 6.99 23.25 -19.79
N LYS A 197 6.11 22.28 -19.97
CA LYS A 197 5.49 22.01 -21.28
C LYS A 197 4.60 23.15 -21.75
N ASN A 198 3.82 23.75 -20.84
CA ASN A 198 2.96 24.88 -21.18
C ASN A 198 3.78 26.12 -21.57
N ASP A 199 4.86 26.44 -20.84
CA ASP A 199 5.77 27.55 -21.17
C ASP A 199 6.45 27.36 -22.52
N THR A 200 6.85 26.12 -22.84
CA THR A 200 7.48 25.80 -24.14
C THR A 200 6.48 25.91 -25.30
N THR A 201 5.20 25.68 -25.05
CA THR A 201 4.15 25.78 -26.07
C THR A 201 3.73 27.23 -26.32
N GLN A 202 3.79 28.11 -25.29
CA GLN A 202 3.49 29.54 -25.42
C GLN A 202 4.65 30.33 -26.06
N ASN A 203 5.89 29.87 -25.92
CA ASN A 203 7.09 30.50 -26.46
C ASN A 203 7.47 30.02 -27.88
N LYS A 204 6.58 29.31 -28.62
CA LYS A 204 6.80 29.10 -30.05
C LYS A 204 6.52 30.43 -30.75
N PRO A 205 7.51 31.06 -31.41
CA PRO A 205 7.26 32.26 -32.17
C PRO A 205 6.22 31.92 -33.25
N ASN A 206 5.29 32.86 -33.45
CA ASN A 206 4.19 32.72 -34.38
C ASN A 206 4.78 32.69 -35.80
N GLN A 207 5.00 31.48 -36.36
CA GLN A 207 5.59 31.28 -37.70
C GLN A 207 4.81 31.95 -38.82
N LYS A 208 3.65 32.55 -38.53
CA LYS A 208 2.88 33.31 -39.48
C LYS A 208 3.38 34.74 -39.70
N GLU A 209 4.03 35.37 -38.72
CA GLU A 209 4.54 36.73 -38.87
C GLU A 209 5.85 36.76 -39.68
N THR A 210 6.69 35.75 -39.57
CA THR A 210 7.98 35.70 -40.27
C THR A 210 7.83 35.52 -41.81
N VAL A 211 6.74 34.92 -42.29
CA VAL A 211 6.51 34.68 -43.69
C VAL A 211 5.98 35.94 -44.40
N VAL A 212 5.25 36.79 -43.69
CA VAL A 212 4.72 38.05 -44.23
C VAL A 212 5.81 39.10 -44.37
N GLU A 213 6.76 39.14 -43.47
CA GLU A 213 7.88 40.11 -43.47
C GLU A 213 8.90 39.79 -44.57
N VAL A 214 9.17 38.53 -44.85
CA VAL A 214 10.09 38.10 -45.94
C VAL A 214 9.49 38.32 -47.32
N LEU A 215 8.16 38.28 -47.47
CA LEU A 215 7.50 38.55 -48.77
C LEU A 215 7.32 40.04 -49.06
N SER A 216 7.47 40.93 -48.08
CA SER A 216 7.43 42.38 -48.27
C SER A 216 8.80 42.99 -48.70
N GLU A 217 9.91 42.23 -48.52
CA GLU A 217 11.26 42.69 -48.97
C GLU A 217 11.66 42.22 -50.35
N ILE A 218 10.83 41.42 -51.05
CA ILE A 218 11.13 40.87 -52.38
C ILE A 218 10.20 41.47 -53.50
N GLY A 219 9.39 42.49 -53.15
CA GLY A 219 8.47 43.16 -54.08
C GLY A 219 8.95 44.55 -54.54
#